data_3d82fdee8c36d41d80da27d58444117b
#
_entry.id   3d82fdee8c36d41d80da27d58444117b
#
_cell.length_a   1.000
_cell.length_b   1.000
_cell.length_c   1.000
_cell.angle_alpha   90.00
_cell.angle_beta   90.00
_cell.angle_gamma   90.00
#
_symmetry.space_group_name_H-M   'P 1'
#
loop_
_entity.id
_entity.type
_entity.pdbx_description
1 polymer ?
#
loop_
_entity_poly.entity_id
_entity_poly.type
_entity_poly.pdbx_seq_one_letter_code
_entity_poly.pdbx_strand_id
1 'polypeptide(L)'
;MKYMLLIHQGTTPVPGTDAWEKLSEDEQKAVYADYAVINKTPGVTPADVQMQPPETATTIRVEGGETLTTDGPFVSTKEALGGYLYFEADDLDAAIELASRIPAARMGGAIEVRPIVER
;
A
#
# COMPACT_ATOMS: atom_id res chain seq x y z
N MET A 1 -10.13 -3.52 17.48
CA MET A 1 -10.76 -3.42 16.15
C MET A 1 -9.73 -3.71 15.07
N LYS A 2 -10.14 -4.34 14.01
CA LYS A 2 -9.24 -4.81 12.96
C LYS A 2 -9.41 -3.96 11.71
N TYR A 3 -8.29 -3.52 11.15
CA TYR A 3 -8.26 -2.66 9.96
C TYR A 3 -7.32 -3.20 8.91
N MET A 4 -7.69 -3.04 7.66
CA MET A 4 -6.77 -3.19 6.54
C MET A 4 -6.34 -1.78 6.11
N LEU A 5 -5.04 -1.55 6.02
CA LEU A 5 -4.48 -0.30 5.53
C LEU A 5 -4.01 -0.56 4.10
N LEU A 6 -4.71 0.06 3.16
CA LEU A 6 -4.43 -0.12 1.73
C LEU A 6 -3.55 1.03 1.25
N ILE A 7 -2.37 0.69 0.74
CA ILE A 7 -1.37 1.68 0.35
C ILE A 7 -1.52 1.95 -1.13
N HIS A 8 -2.02 3.14 -1.47
CA HIS A 8 -2.12 3.59 -2.86
C HIS A 8 -0.88 4.45 -3.16
N GLN A 9 -0.04 4.00 -4.07
CA GLN A 9 1.27 4.59 -4.28
C GLN A 9 1.22 5.99 -4.88
N GLY A 10 0.32 6.24 -5.84
CA GLY A 10 0.31 7.54 -6.51
C GLY A 10 1.64 7.82 -7.17
N THR A 11 2.24 8.98 -6.85
CA THR A 11 3.56 9.37 -7.35
C THR A 11 4.68 9.03 -6.39
N THR A 12 4.39 8.25 -5.34
CA THR A 12 5.39 7.87 -4.34
C THR A 12 6.52 7.08 -5.00
N PRO A 13 7.80 7.49 -4.83
CA PRO A 13 8.91 6.70 -5.33
C PRO A 13 8.97 5.32 -4.68
N VAL A 14 9.16 4.29 -5.49
CA VAL A 14 9.16 2.89 -5.04
C VAL A 14 10.52 2.28 -5.34
N PRO A 15 11.13 1.51 -4.41
CA PRO A 15 12.41 0.85 -4.67
C PRO A 15 12.39 0.06 -5.98
N GLY A 16 13.46 0.18 -6.76
CA GLY A 16 13.56 -0.44 -8.08
C GLY A 16 13.09 0.42 -9.23
N THR A 17 12.70 1.67 -8.97
CA THR A 17 12.28 2.63 -10.01
C THR A 17 13.26 3.79 -10.10
N ASP A 18 13.23 4.50 -11.24
CA ASP A 18 14.08 5.69 -11.44
C ASP A 18 13.76 6.78 -10.43
N ALA A 19 12.49 6.94 -10.07
CA ALA A 19 12.07 7.93 -9.09
C ALA A 19 12.73 7.67 -7.72
N TRP A 20 12.85 6.40 -7.34
CA TRP A 20 13.52 6.01 -6.11
C TRP A 20 15.01 6.35 -6.16
N GLU A 21 15.67 6.06 -7.28
CA GLU A 21 17.09 6.33 -7.45
C GLU A 21 17.41 7.82 -7.39
N LYS A 22 16.44 8.68 -7.70
CA LYS A 22 16.61 10.13 -7.62
C LYS A 22 16.49 10.68 -6.21
N LEU A 23 15.98 9.89 -5.27
CA LEU A 23 15.96 10.30 -3.86
C LEU A 23 17.37 10.33 -3.31
N SER A 24 17.64 11.24 -2.38
CA SER A 24 18.88 11.22 -1.64
C SER A 24 19.01 9.94 -0.82
N GLU A 25 20.23 9.58 -0.46
CA GLU A 25 20.47 8.42 0.39
C GLU A 25 19.75 8.56 1.73
N ASP A 26 19.73 9.78 2.29
CA ASP A 26 19.04 10.05 3.55
C ASP A 26 17.54 9.89 3.42
N GLU A 27 16.94 10.32 2.31
CA GLU A 27 15.51 10.13 2.04
C GLU A 27 15.14 8.65 1.91
N GLN A 28 15.97 7.87 1.21
CA GLN A 28 15.78 6.43 1.09
C GLN A 28 15.85 5.75 2.45
N LYS A 29 16.84 6.13 3.26
CA LYS A 29 16.99 5.59 4.62
C LYS A 29 15.80 5.93 5.51
N ALA A 30 15.26 7.15 5.37
CA ALA A 30 14.09 7.56 6.14
C ALA A 30 12.87 6.70 5.84
N VAL A 31 12.65 6.34 4.57
CA VAL A 31 11.55 5.45 4.19
C VAL A 31 11.70 4.08 4.83
N TYR A 32 12.87 3.49 4.76
CA TYR A 32 13.12 2.19 5.39
C TYR A 32 12.99 2.26 6.91
N ALA A 33 13.44 3.35 7.53
CA ALA A 33 13.31 3.54 8.97
C ALA A 33 11.84 3.64 9.40
N ASP A 34 11.02 4.35 8.63
CA ASP A 34 9.59 4.47 8.90
C ASP A 34 8.91 3.09 8.88
N TYR A 35 9.18 2.29 7.85
CA TYR A 35 8.62 0.94 7.76
C TYR A 35 9.12 0.03 8.88
N ALA A 36 10.38 0.18 9.28
CA ALA A 36 10.92 -0.61 10.38
C ALA A 36 10.16 -0.34 11.70
N VAL A 37 9.83 0.92 11.97
CA VAL A 37 9.04 1.32 13.14
C VAL A 37 7.62 0.80 13.03
N ILE A 38 6.99 0.98 11.86
CA ILE A 38 5.61 0.51 11.62
C ILE A 38 5.51 -0.99 11.82
N ASN A 39 6.44 -1.76 11.24
CA ASN A 39 6.40 -3.22 11.29
C ASN A 39 6.62 -3.77 12.71
N LYS A 40 7.25 -2.99 13.59
CA LYS A 40 7.46 -3.36 14.99
C LYS A 40 6.33 -2.86 15.91
N THR A 41 5.40 -2.09 15.40
CA THR A 41 4.29 -1.56 16.19
C THR A 41 3.37 -2.71 16.61
N PRO A 42 3.02 -2.82 17.90
CA PRO A 42 2.09 -3.86 18.33
C PRO A 42 0.77 -3.80 17.58
N GLY A 43 0.27 -4.95 17.16
CA GLY A 43 -0.98 -5.07 16.39
C GLY A 43 -0.80 -5.02 14.88
N VAL A 44 0.38 -4.65 14.39
CA VAL A 44 0.65 -4.62 12.94
C VAL A 44 1.10 -6.00 12.48
N THR A 45 0.46 -6.50 11.43
CA THR A 45 0.94 -7.65 10.68
C THR A 45 1.33 -7.15 9.29
N PRO A 46 2.63 -7.08 8.98
CA PRO A 46 3.07 -6.63 7.67
C PRO A 46 2.73 -7.66 6.61
N ALA A 47 2.42 -7.18 5.40
CA ALA A 47 2.20 -8.07 4.26
C ALA A 47 3.50 -8.75 3.81
N ASP A 48 4.62 -8.11 4.09
CA ASP A 48 5.96 -8.60 3.76
C ASP A 48 6.19 -8.78 2.26
N VAL A 49 5.39 -8.09 1.44
CA VAL A 49 5.49 -8.15 -0.01
C VAL A 49 5.36 -6.76 -0.60
N GLN A 50 6.11 -6.53 -1.67
CA GLN A 50 5.98 -5.35 -2.50
C GLN A 50 5.48 -5.82 -3.86
N MET A 51 4.43 -5.19 -4.38
CA MET A 51 3.92 -5.53 -5.70
C MET A 51 4.77 -4.89 -6.79
N GLN A 52 4.86 -5.59 -7.91
CA GLN A 52 5.46 -5.02 -9.11
C GLN A 52 4.58 -3.87 -9.65
N PRO A 53 5.10 -3.04 -10.57
CA PRO A 53 4.33 -1.91 -11.09
C PRO A 53 2.97 -2.33 -11.65
N PRO A 54 1.96 -1.44 -11.57
CA PRO A 54 0.60 -1.77 -12.02
C PRO A 54 0.51 -2.26 -13.46
N GLU A 55 1.43 -1.82 -14.33
CA GLU A 55 1.46 -2.24 -15.73
C GLU A 55 1.66 -3.75 -15.90
N THR A 56 2.20 -4.42 -14.88
CA THR A 56 2.40 -5.88 -14.91
C THR A 56 1.15 -6.64 -14.51
N ALA A 57 0.10 -5.95 -14.07
CA ALA A 57 -1.12 -6.60 -13.61
C ALA A 57 -1.89 -7.25 -14.75
N THR A 58 -2.67 -8.28 -14.40
CA THR A 58 -3.65 -8.88 -15.30
C THR A 58 -5.00 -8.80 -14.61
N THR A 59 -5.97 -8.23 -15.30
CA THR A 59 -7.35 -8.11 -14.79
C THR A 59 -8.21 -9.20 -15.39
N ILE A 60 -8.99 -9.85 -14.55
CA ILE A 60 -9.84 -10.98 -14.95
C ILE A 60 -11.28 -10.65 -14.63
N ARG A 61 -12.16 -10.87 -15.60
CA ARG A 61 -13.61 -10.81 -15.43
C ARG A 61 -14.21 -12.10 -15.96
N VAL A 62 -15.36 -12.48 -15.42
CA VAL A 62 -16.14 -13.60 -15.94
C VAL A 62 -17.51 -13.05 -16.33
N GLU A 63 -17.85 -13.13 -17.60
CA GLU A 63 -19.11 -12.65 -18.14
C GLU A 63 -19.71 -13.75 -19.02
N GLY A 64 -21.00 -14.08 -18.78
CA GLY A 64 -21.68 -15.12 -19.55
C GLY A 64 -21.00 -16.48 -19.52
N GLY A 65 -20.29 -16.79 -18.43
CA GLY A 65 -19.55 -18.04 -18.30
C GLY A 65 -18.18 -18.00 -18.96
N GLU A 66 -17.79 -16.90 -19.58
CA GLU A 66 -16.47 -16.76 -20.21
C GLU A 66 -15.52 -15.99 -19.35
N THR A 67 -14.26 -16.46 -19.29
CA THR A 67 -13.18 -15.76 -18.60
C THR A 67 -12.53 -14.78 -19.56
N LEU A 68 -12.57 -13.51 -19.19
CA LEU A 68 -11.97 -12.42 -19.97
C LEU A 68 -10.73 -11.92 -19.23
N THR A 69 -9.62 -11.78 -19.95
CA THR A 69 -8.38 -11.26 -19.38
C THR A 69 -7.97 -9.98 -20.09
N THR A 70 -7.48 -9.01 -19.32
CA THR A 70 -6.99 -7.75 -19.86
C THR A 70 -5.65 -7.45 -19.20
N ASP A 71 -4.65 -7.05 -19.99
CA ASP A 71 -3.38 -6.61 -19.44
C ASP A 71 -3.55 -5.27 -18.75
N GLY A 72 -2.94 -5.16 -17.57
CA GLY A 72 -2.97 -3.93 -16.80
C GLY A 72 -3.94 -4.00 -15.61
N PRO A 73 -3.93 -2.95 -14.76
CA PRO A 73 -4.80 -2.90 -13.58
C PRO A 73 -6.26 -2.64 -13.97
N PHE A 74 -7.17 -3.06 -13.10
CA PHE A 74 -8.62 -2.88 -13.27
C PHE A 74 -8.98 -1.41 -13.46
N VAL A 75 -8.37 -0.55 -12.65
CA VAL A 75 -8.53 0.89 -12.76
C VAL A 75 -7.15 1.50 -13.02
N SER A 76 -7.02 2.18 -14.17
CA SER A 76 -5.78 2.86 -14.52
C SER A 76 -5.77 4.22 -13.82
N THR A 77 -5.27 4.25 -12.59
CA THR A 77 -5.14 5.48 -11.82
C THR A 77 -3.70 5.67 -11.39
N LYS A 78 -3.36 6.93 -11.06
CA LYS A 78 -2.07 7.24 -10.47
C LYS A 78 -1.94 6.69 -9.05
N GLU A 79 -3.06 6.29 -8.46
CA GLU A 79 -3.13 5.80 -7.08
C GLU A 79 -3.33 4.29 -7.04
N ALA A 80 -2.63 3.57 -7.91
CA ALA A 80 -2.72 2.12 -7.93
C ALA A 80 -2.25 1.51 -6.61
N LEU A 81 -2.91 0.44 -6.19
CA LEU A 81 -2.57 -0.26 -4.95
C LEU A 81 -1.15 -0.81 -5.04
N GLY A 82 -0.30 -0.41 -4.10
CA GLY A 82 1.10 -0.86 -4.04
C GLY A 82 1.39 -1.85 -2.93
N GLY A 83 0.53 -1.91 -1.91
CA GLY A 83 0.73 -2.81 -0.78
C GLY A 83 -0.38 -2.68 0.24
N TYR A 84 -0.26 -3.42 1.32
CA TYR A 84 -1.24 -3.37 2.41
C TYR A 84 -0.60 -3.78 3.73
N LEU A 85 -1.26 -3.38 4.83
CA LEU A 85 -0.93 -3.81 6.18
C LEU A 85 -2.22 -4.19 6.89
N TYR A 86 -2.15 -5.19 7.76
CA TYR A 86 -3.20 -5.49 8.70
C TYR A 86 -2.85 -4.86 10.05
N PHE A 87 -3.81 -4.19 10.67
CA PHE A 87 -3.58 -3.55 11.96
C PHE A 87 -4.74 -3.81 12.92
N GLU A 88 -4.44 -4.36 14.07
CA GLU A 88 -5.39 -4.47 15.16
C GLU A 88 -5.16 -3.28 16.10
N ALA A 89 -6.11 -2.34 16.10
CA ALA A 89 -6.02 -1.08 16.82
C ALA A 89 -7.15 -0.96 17.85
N ASP A 90 -6.95 -0.10 18.84
CA ASP A 90 -7.98 0.15 19.84
C ASP A 90 -9.20 0.84 19.23
N ASP A 91 -8.97 1.75 18.29
CA ASP A 91 -10.02 2.53 17.64
C ASP A 91 -9.54 3.07 16.29
N LEU A 92 -10.44 3.76 15.60
CA LEU A 92 -10.13 4.36 14.29
C LEU A 92 -9.03 5.42 14.39
N ASP A 93 -9.02 6.20 15.47
CA ASP A 93 -8.01 7.26 15.63
C ASP A 93 -6.60 6.66 15.70
N ALA A 94 -6.42 5.53 16.36
CA ALA A 94 -5.15 4.82 16.40
C ALA A 94 -4.74 4.32 15.00
N ALA A 95 -5.70 3.84 14.22
CA ALA A 95 -5.44 3.39 12.85
C ALA A 95 -5.05 4.56 11.95
N ILE A 96 -5.72 5.70 12.08
CA ILE A 96 -5.39 6.93 11.33
C ILE A 96 -3.99 7.41 11.69
N GLU A 97 -3.64 7.40 12.96
CA GLU A 97 -2.31 7.84 13.41
C GLU A 97 -1.22 6.94 12.79
N LEU A 98 -1.40 5.63 12.83
CA LEU A 98 -0.44 4.73 12.20
C LEU A 98 -0.36 4.95 10.70
N ALA A 99 -1.52 5.06 10.03
CA ALA A 99 -1.59 5.26 8.58
C ALA A 99 -0.85 6.52 8.14
N SER A 100 -0.93 7.59 8.95
CA SER A 100 -0.28 8.85 8.63
C SER A 100 1.25 8.76 8.61
N ARG A 101 1.82 7.72 9.23
CA ARG A 101 3.27 7.49 9.26
C ARG A 101 3.77 6.64 8.10
N ILE A 102 2.87 6.04 7.33
CA ILE A 102 3.27 5.28 6.14
C ILE A 102 3.78 6.26 5.09
N PRO A 103 4.99 6.06 4.54
CA PRO A 103 5.62 7.04 3.64
C PRO A 103 4.74 7.52 2.48
N ALA A 104 3.96 6.64 1.86
CA ALA A 104 3.10 7.04 0.75
C ALA A 104 2.11 8.15 1.10
N ALA A 105 1.68 8.23 2.36
CA ALA A 105 0.72 9.27 2.80
C ALA A 105 1.27 10.68 2.62
N ARG A 106 2.59 10.88 2.70
CA ARG A 106 3.22 12.20 2.54
C ARG A 106 4.01 12.35 1.26
N MET A 107 4.18 11.28 0.49
CA MET A 107 5.06 11.28 -0.69
C MET A 107 4.29 11.18 -2.01
N GLY A 108 3.03 11.60 -2.01
CA GLY A 108 2.24 11.65 -3.23
C GLY A 108 1.24 10.52 -3.43
N GLY A 109 1.07 9.67 -2.41
CA GLY A 109 0.07 8.61 -2.41
C GLY A 109 -1.02 8.86 -1.39
N ALA A 110 -1.71 7.80 -1.02
CA ALA A 110 -2.77 7.84 -0.03
C ALA A 110 -2.88 6.48 0.68
N ILE A 111 -3.39 6.52 1.89
CA ILE A 111 -3.65 5.29 2.65
C ILE A 111 -5.14 5.20 2.91
N GLU A 112 -5.73 4.11 2.45
CA GLU A 112 -7.13 3.85 2.73
C GLU A 112 -7.23 2.96 3.97
N VAL A 113 -7.95 3.43 4.99
CA VAL A 113 -8.16 2.69 6.22
C VAL A 113 -9.55 2.06 6.15
N ARG A 114 -9.61 0.73 6.14
CA ARG A 114 -10.90 0.05 5.99
C ARG A 114 -11.09 -0.97 7.12
N PRO A 115 -12.16 -0.83 7.92
CA PRO A 115 -12.46 -1.82 8.96
C PRO A 115 -12.69 -3.21 8.35
N ILE A 116 -12.22 -4.23 9.06
CA ILE A 116 -12.43 -5.61 8.66
C ILE A 116 -13.66 -6.14 9.39
N VAL A 117 -14.49 -6.88 8.67
CA VAL A 117 -15.66 -7.53 9.27
C VAL A 117 -15.16 -8.59 10.25
N GLU A 118 -15.59 -8.47 11.50
CA GLU A 118 -15.26 -9.46 12.55
C GLU A 118 -16.41 -10.44 12.68
N ARG A 119 -16.12 -11.71 12.46
CA ARG A 119 -17.13 -12.78 12.50
C ARG A 119 -16.80 -13.84 13.51
#